data_c4994ef574e70f230acb2c31b71af5dd
#
_entry.id   c4994ef574e70f230acb2c31b71af5dd
#
_cell.length_a   1.000
_cell.length_b   1.000
_cell.length_c   1.000
_cell.angle_alpha   90.00
_cell.angle_beta   90.00
_cell.angle_gamma   90.00
#
_symmetry.space_group_name_H-M   'P 1'
#
loop_
_entity.id
_entity.type
_entity.pdbx_description
1 polymer ?
#
loop_
_entity_poly.entity_id
_entity_poly.type
_entity_poly.pdbx_seq_one_letter_code
_entity_poly.pdbx_strand_id
1 'polypeptide(L)'
;MELPASLRAALDTVLDGHAVAGIAAAGSRLSARYRAEVLDGRLHLDTDEAARAYVATRLPATYAAIRRAMDMLQETMDPLTPAPETLLDVGAGPGTA
;
A
#
# COMPACT_ATOMS: atom_id res chain seq x y z
N MET A 1 -11.88 -6.33 -5.01
CA MET A 1 -12.38 -5.05 -4.41
C MET A 1 -11.73 -3.88 -5.15
N GLU A 2 -12.54 -2.96 -5.59
CA GLU A 2 -12.05 -1.75 -6.25
C GLU A 2 -11.64 -0.69 -5.22
N LEU A 3 -10.65 0.12 -5.59
CA LEU A 3 -10.27 1.28 -4.78
C LEU A 3 -11.40 2.33 -4.78
N PRO A 4 -11.60 3.04 -3.65
CA PRO A 4 -12.49 4.21 -3.67
C PRO A 4 -12.07 5.20 -4.77
N ALA A 5 -13.06 5.86 -5.40
CA ALA A 5 -12.80 6.77 -6.52
C ALA A 5 -11.84 7.91 -6.17
N SER A 6 -11.96 8.46 -4.97
CA SER A 6 -11.08 9.53 -4.49
C SER A 6 -9.63 9.06 -4.32
N LEU A 7 -9.43 7.84 -3.82
CA LEU A 7 -8.10 7.26 -3.68
C LEU A 7 -7.51 6.96 -5.06
N ARG A 8 -8.28 6.38 -5.97
CA ARG A 8 -7.84 6.13 -7.34
C ARG A 8 -7.39 7.42 -8.03
N ALA A 9 -8.17 8.48 -7.91
CA ALA A 9 -7.82 9.78 -8.49
C ALA A 9 -6.52 10.35 -7.91
N ALA A 10 -6.32 10.21 -6.60
CA ALA A 10 -5.08 10.65 -5.95
C ALA A 10 -3.87 9.85 -6.43
N LEU A 11 -4.00 8.53 -6.59
CA LEU A 11 -2.94 7.68 -7.12
C LEU A 11 -2.61 8.02 -8.57
N ASP A 12 -3.61 8.25 -9.41
CA ASP A 12 -3.41 8.68 -10.80
C ASP A 12 -2.62 9.99 -10.85
N THR A 13 -2.91 10.93 -9.97
CA THR A 13 -2.16 12.19 -9.86
C THR A 13 -0.69 11.95 -9.49
N VAL A 14 -0.43 11.08 -8.53
CA VAL A 14 0.94 10.74 -8.08
C VAL A 14 1.74 10.08 -9.21
N LEU A 15 1.10 9.27 -10.04
CA LEU A 15 1.75 8.53 -11.12
C LEU A 15 1.81 9.30 -12.44
N ASP A 16 1.10 10.43 -12.54
CA ASP A 16 1.04 11.23 -13.76
C ASP A 16 2.42 11.77 -14.13
N GLY A 17 2.72 11.78 -15.42
CA GLY A 17 4.01 12.25 -15.96
C GLY A 17 5.17 11.26 -15.82
N HIS A 18 4.95 10.07 -15.25
CA HIS A 18 5.98 9.03 -15.11
C HIS A 18 5.78 7.92 -16.14
N ALA A 19 6.88 7.50 -16.79
CA ALA A 19 6.83 6.46 -17.82
C ALA A 19 6.42 5.11 -17.22
N VAL A 20 5.47 4.44 -17.86
CA VAL A 20 4.99 3.11 -17.44
C VAL A 20 6.13 2.10 -17.36
N ALA A 21 7.05 2.11 -18.34
CA ALA A 21 8.20 1.20 -18.35
C ALA A 21 9.11 1.39 -17.13
N GLY A 22 9.35 2.65 -16.73
CA GLY A 22 10.14 2.96 -15.53
C GLY A 22 9.47 2.48 -14.24
N ILE A 23 8.17 2.69 -14.11
CA ILE A 23 7.38 2.21 -12.99
C ILE A 23 7.40 0.68 -12.92
N ALA A 24 7.22 0.01 -14.06
CA ALA A 24 7.26 -1.46 -14.14
C ALA A 24 8.63 -2.03 -13.74
N ALA A 25 9.71 -1.41 -14.23
CA ALA A 25 11.07 -1.82 -13.88
C ALA A 25 11.35 -1.65 -12.38
N ALA A 26 10.96 -0.52 -11.81
CA ALA A 26 11.09 -0.27 -10.36
C ALA A 26 10.24 -1.25 -9.55
N GLY A 27 9.04 -1.58 -10.01
CA GLY A 27 8.18 -2.59 -9.39
C GLY A 27 8.79 -3.97 -9.40
N SER A 28 9.44 -4.37 -10.49
CA SER A 28 10.16 -5.64 -10.59
C SER A 28 11.35 -5.71 -9.62
N ARG A 29 12.13 -4.64 -9.50
CA ARG A 29 13.23 -4.55 -8.53
C ARG A 29 12.71 -4.65 -7.09
N LEU A 30 11.65 -3.93 -6.77
CA LEU A 30 11.03 -3.96 -5.45
C LEU A 30 10.53 -5.36 -5.10
N SER A 31 9.83 -6.02 -6.02
CA SER A 31 9.33 -7.39 -5.83
C SER A 31 10.46 -8.38 -5.63
N ALA A 32 11.58 -8.23 -6.36
CA ALA A 32 12.76 -9.07 -6.19
C ALA A 32 13.37 -8.91 -4.79
N ARG A 33 13.46 -7.68 -4.27
CA ARG A 33 13.95 -7.43 -2.90
C ARG A 33 13.07 -8.09 -1.86
N TYR A 34 11.76 -7.98 -1.97
CA TYR A 34 10.83 -8.62 -1.03
C TYR A 34 10.94 -10.15 -1.06
N ARG A 35 11.02 -10.75 -2.26
CA ARG A 35 11.16 -12.21 -2.38
C ARG A 35 12.50 -12.72 -1.85
N ALA A 36 13.58 -11.96 -2.05
CA ALA A 36 14.91 -12.32 -1.58
C ALA A 36 15.13 -12.04 -0.10
N GLU A 37 14.22 -11.35 0.57
CA GLU A 37 14.35 -10.93 1.97
C GLU A 37 15.69 -10.23 2.23
N VAL A 38 16.04 -9.27 1.35
CA VAL A 38 17.34 -8.59 1.40
C VAL A 38 17.49 -7.81 2.71
N LEU A 39 18.53 -8.14 3.47
CA LEU A 39 18.86 -7.50 4.76
C LEU A 39 20.18 -6.74 4.64
N ASP A 40 20.18 -5.65 3.86
CA ASP A 40 21.37 -4.84 3.59
C ASP A 40 21.40 -3.51 4.38
N GLY A 41 20.48 -3.36 5.34
CA GLY A 41 20.32 -2.14 6.13
C GLY A 41 19.60 -1.02 5.40
N ARG A 42 19.15 -1.24 4.18
CA ARG A 42 18.39 -0.25 3.40
C ARG A 42 16.90 -0.52 3.50
N LEU A 43 16.11 0.54 3.49
CA LEU A 43 14.65 0.43 3.41
C LEU A 43 14.26 -0.05 2.00
N HIS A 44 13.21 -0.85 1.90
CA HIS A 44 12.68 -1.26 0.58
C HIS A 44 12.14 -0.07 -0.21
N LEU A 45 11.52 0.89 0.47
CA LEU A 45 11.00 2.12 -0.12
C LEU A 45 11.93 3.29 0.22
N ASP A 46 13.13 3.29 -0.35
CA ASP A 46 14.18 4.27 -0.04
C ASP A 46 14.25 5.45 -1.02
N THR A 47 13.44 5.43 -2.08
CA THR A 47 13.40 6.48 -3.10
C THR A 47 11.96 6.79 -3.50
N ASP A 48 11.74 7.98 -4.09
CA ASP A 48 10.42 8.34 -4.64
C ASP A 48 10.01 7.39 -5.77
N GLU A 49 10.97 6.93 -6.57
CA GLU A 49 10.72 5.94 -7.63
C GLU A 49 10.20 4.62 -7.05
N ALA A 50 10.85 4.12 -5.99
CA ALA A 50 10.40 2.90 -5.30
C ALA A 50 9.01 3.09 -4.68
N ALA A 51 8.73 4.24 -4.10
CA ALA A 51 7.43 4.56 -3.53
C ALA A 51 6.33 4.59 -4.61
N ARG A 52 6.60 5.19 -5.77
CA ARG A 52 5.66 5.18 -6.90
C ARG A 52 5.41 3.77 -7.42
N ALA A 53 6.47 2.96 -7.52
CA ALA A 53 6.35 1.56 -7.94
C ALA A 53 5.49 0.75 -6.96
N TYR A 54 5.66 0.96 -5.66
CA TYR A 54 4.82 0.33 -4.64
C TYR A 54 3.34 0.71 -4.82
N VAL A 55 3.07 2.01 -4.96
CA VAL A 55 1.71 2.54 -5.15
C VAL A 55 1.05 1.93 -6.38
N ALA A 56 1.78 1.81 -7.49
CA ALA A 56 1.23 1.28 -8.74
C ALA A 56 1.01 -0.22 -8.71
N THR A 57 1.89 -0.98 -8.06
CA THR A 57 1.93 -2.45 -8.19
C THR A 57 1.40 -3.19 -6.97
N ARG A 58 1.55 -2.65 -5.77
CA ARG A 58 1.22 -3.35 -4.52
C ARG A 58 0.07 -2.75 -3.74
N LEU A 59 -0.11 -1.44 -3.78
CA LEU A 59 -1.11 -0.76 -2.97
C LEU A 59 -2.53 -1.28 -3.22
N PRO A 60 -3.00 -1.52 -4.45
CA PRO A 60 -4.37 -2.01 -4.66
C PRO A 60 -4.66 -3.33 -3.95
N ALA A 61 -3.75 -4.30 -4.05
CA ALA A 61 -3.91 -5.60 -3.41
C ALA A 61 -3.78 -5.51 -1.88
N THR A 62 -2.83 -4.70 -1.39
CA THR A 62 -2.64 -4.46 0.04
C THR A 62 -3.86 -3.76 0.64
N TYR A 63 -4.38 -2.75 -0.02
CA TYR A 63 -5.61 -2.08 0.39
C TYR A 63 -6.78 -3.08 0.50
N ALA A 64 -6.97 -3.91 -0.52
CA ALA A 64 -8.04 -4.90 -0.53
C ALA A 64 -7.91 -5.90 0.63
N ALA A 65 -6.70 -6.37 0.91
CA ALA A 65 -6.43 -7.30 2.00
C ALA A 65 -6.71 -6.67 3.37
N ILE A 66 -6.26 -5.44 3.59
CA ILE A 66 -6.47 -4.71 4.85
C ILE A 66 -7.96 -4.41 5.03
N ARG A 67 -8.63 -3.95 3.99
CA ARG A 67 -10.07 -3.67 4.03
C ARG A 67 -10.86 -4.93 4.39
N ARG A 68 -10.51 -6.07 3.78
CA ARG A 68 -11.16 -7.35 4.09
C ARG A 68 -10.94 -7.76 5.54
N ALA A 69 -9.72 -7.61 6.05
CA ALA A 69 -9.41 -7.91 7.45
C ALA A 69 -10.21 -7.03 8.41
N MET A 70 -10.32 -5.74 8.12
CA MET A 70 -11.11 -4.80 8.92
C MET A 70 -12.61 -5.14 8.89
N ASP A 71 -13.15 -5.50 7.73
CA ASP A 71 -14.54 -5.91 7.60
C ASP A 71 -14.82 -7.17 8.42
N MET A 72 -13.92 -8.17 8.37
CA MET A 72 -14.05 -9.39 9.17
C MET A 72 -14.00 -9.11 10.66
N LEU A 73 -13.11 -8.22 11.10
CA LEU A 73 -13.04 -7.79 12.50
C LEU A 73 -14.36 -7.15 12.92
N GLN A 74 -14.89 -6.25 12.11
CA GLN A 74 -16.14 -5.55 12.37
C GLN A 74 -17.33 -6.51 12.49
N GLU A 75 -17.37 -7.56 11.67
CA GLU A 75 -18.40 -8.60 11.71
C GLU A 75 -18.39 -9.38 13.04
N THR A 76 -17.24 -9.47 13.71
CA THR A 76 -17.08 -10.22 14.97
C THR A 76 -17.18 -9.34 16.22
N MET A 77 -17.17 -8.01 16.08
CA MET A 77 -17.26 -7.08 17.20
C MET A 77 -18.69 -6.89 17.66
N ASP A 78 -18.86 -6.63 18.96
CA ASP A 78 -20.14 -6.23 19.53
C ASP A 78 -20.59 -4.91 18.87
N PRO A 79 -21.83 -4.81 18.35
CA PRO A 79 -22.34 -3.58 17.75
C PRO A 79 -22.30 -2.35 18.66
N LEU A 80 -22.25 -2.56 19.98
CA LEU A 80 -22.18 -1.48 20.97
C LEU A 80 -20.75 -1.03 21.26
N THR A 81 -19.73 -1.71 20.69
CA THR A 81 -18.33 -1.31 20.86
C THR A 81 -18.09 0.04 20.18
N PRO A 82 -17.60 1.06 20.90
CA PRO A 82 -17.30 2.36 20.27
C PRO A 82 -16.24 2.24 19.18
N ALA A 83 -16.34 3.09 18.16
CA ALA A 83 -15.30 3.21 17.14
C ALA A 83 -13.99 3.67 17.79
N PRO A 84 -12.81 3.16 17.34
CA PRO A 84 -11.53 3.65 17.86
C PRO A 84 -11.32 5.13 17.52
N GLU A 85 -10.77 5.88 18.48
CA GLU A 85 -10.47 7.31 18.32
C GLU A 85 -9.06 7.54 17.80
N THR A 86 -8.15 6.55 17.97
CA THR A 86 -6.76 6.65 17.57
C THR A 86 -6.33 5.40 16.83
N LEU A 87 -5.32 5.55 15.96
CA LEU A 87 -4.75 4.44 15.21
C LEU A 87 -3.24 4.58 15.17
N LEU A 88 -2.54 3.47 15.42
CA LEU A 88 -1.10 3.36 15.24
C LEU A 88 -0.84 2.35 14.13
N ASP A 89 -0.19 2.80 13.06
CA ASP A 89 0.18 1.96 11.92
C ASP A 89 1.68 1.71 11.93
N VAL A 90 2.09 0.53 12.41
CA VAL A 90 3.49 0.14 12.52
C VAL A 90 3.98 -0.38 11.18
N GLY A 91 5.08 0.19 10.65
CA GLY A 91 5.57 -0.17 9.32
C GLY A 91 4.65 0.33 8.20
N ALA A 92 4.12 1.53 8.36
CA ALA A 92 3.07 2.07 7.49
C ALA A 92 3.44 2.14 6.00
N GLY A 93 4.72 2.25 5.65
CA GLY A 93 5.14 2.49 4.27
C GLY A 93 4.48 3.75 3.72
N PRO A 94 3.78 3.69 2.56
CA PRO A 94 3.09 4.84 2.01
C PRO A 94 1.72 5.13 2.67
N GLY A 95 1.40 4.47 3.77
CA GLY A 95 0.17 4.72 4.50
C GLY A 95 -1.08 4.05 3.92
N THR A 96 -0.94 2.88 3.32
CA THR A 96 -2.06 2.17 2.66
C THR A 96 -3.20 1.83 3.63
N ALA A 97 -2.86 1.45 4.84
CA ALA A 97 -3.85 1.14 5.86
C ALA A 97 -4.48 2.42 6.41
#